data_1d666e9b7b1d46803914e57b3d24ce01
#
_entry.id   1d666e9b7b1d46803914e57b3d24ce01
#
_cell.length_a   1.000
_cell.length_b   1.000
_cell.length_c   1.000
_cell.angle_alpha   90.00
_cell.angle_beta   90.00
_cell.angle_gamma   90.00
#
_symmetry.space_group_name_H-M   'P 1'
#
loop_
_entity.id
_entity.type
_entity.pdbx_description
1 polymer ?
#
loop_
_entity_poly.entity_id
_entity_poly.type
_entity_poly.pdbx_seq_one_letter_code
_entity_poly.pdbx_strand_id
1 'polypeptide(L)'
;MTKDKQFISALKAGDGVDSYFSVAYKKPVTEYKYGHMFEFRAVDRTGQITVKYWGGDDRERVKNLQNAVERGGVVHVKGEAGEYRSQLEISVSEKDGGVIERLSPGDYDASLLLATLEGIPEMKERLMRFVRGVEEPHLSRLLTDQFEDEEFMESFCACPASVQFHSAAIGGLLNHTLTVIETCSKMLLLQPGLDRDLVIAGALLHDIGKTRSYLVAANTSHTPEGNLIGHLVISFELVLDRVRSVDGFPEDLALKLKHVILSHHGRKEWGSPIEPMMPEALLVHMADDMDAKLNYMVSRREEAVTEDDWTWDRRLSRLIYLK
;
A
#
# COMPACT_ATOMS: atom_id res chain seq x y z
N MET A 1 -6.12 -12.12 -26.76
CA MET A 1 -5.14 -13.15 -26.35
C MET A 1 -4.25 -12.50 -25.31
N THR A 2 -4.35 -12.88 -24.06
CA THR A 2 -3.42 -12.46 -23.01
C THR A 2 -2.04 -12.97 -23.39
N LYS A 3 -1.09 -12.06 -23.63
CA LYS A 3 0.31 -12.42 -23.85
C LYS A 3 0.87 -13.08 -22.59
N ASP A 4 1.75 -14.06 -22.72
CA ASP A 4 2.43 -14.66 -21.58
C ASP A 4 3.21 -13.60 -20.81
N LYS A 5 2.99 -13.54 -19.49
CA LYS A 5 3.63 -12.55 -18.61
C LYS A 5 5.06 -12.97 -18.30
N GLN A 6 6.04 -12.14 -18.71
CA GLN A 6 7.41 -12.22 -18.19
C GLN A 6 7.50 -11.40 -16.90
N PHE A 7 7.91 -12.05 -15.82
CA PHE A 7 8.01 -11.40 -14.50
C PHE A 7 9.36 -10.73 -14.30
N ILE A 8 9.36 -9.58 -13.63
CA ILE A 8 10.56 -8.79 -13.38
C ILE A 8 11.64 -9.60 -12.65
N SER A 9 11.27 -10.41 -11.66
CA SER A 9 12.22 -11.25 -10.90
C SER A 9 12.91 -12.33 -11.73
N ALA A 10 12.35 -12.70 -12.89
CA ALA A 10 12.92 -13.70 -13.78
C ALA A 10 13.83 -13.11 -14.86
N LEU A 11 13.80 -11.79 -15.08
CA LEU A 11 14.59 -11.12 -16.12
C LEU A 11 16.07 -11.10 -15.79
N LYS A 12 16.89 -11.27 -16.83
CA LYS A 12 18.36 -11.19 -16.80
C LYS A 12 18.85 -10.23 -17.88
N ALA A 13 20.04 -9.69 -17.69
CA ALA A 13 20.68 -8.89 -18.72
C ALA A 13 20.86 -9.70 -20.02
N GLY A 14 20.44 -9.12 -21.16
CA GLY A 14 20.42 -9.75 -22.48
C GLY A 14 19.08 -10.41 -22.83
N ASP A 15 18.10 -10.47 -21.91
CA ASP A 15 16.79 -11.02 -22.22
C ASP A 15 15.97 -10.06 -23.09
N GLY A 16 15.34 -10.60 -24.14
CA GLY A 16 14.27 -9.90 -24.85
C GLY A 16 13.01 -9.81 -23.99
N VAL A 17 12.50 -8.60 -23.82
CA VAL A 17 11.28 -8.33 -23.06
C VAL A 17 10.12 -8.10 -24.03
N ASP A 18 9.03 -8.84 -23.89
CA ASP A 18 7.75 -8.63 -24.59
C ASP A 18 6.62 -8.94 -23.57
N SER A 19 6.32 -7.98 -22.70
CA SER A 19 5.46 -8.20 -21.55
C SER A 19 4.72 -6.92 -21.15
N TYR A 20 3.81 -7.01 -20.17
CA TYR A 20 3.07 -5.85 -19.68
C TYR A 20 3.38 -5.57 -18.21
N PHE A 21 3.34 -4.30 -17.84
CA PHE A 21 3.68 -3.82 -16.51
C PHE A 21 2.77 -2.65 -16.11
N SER A 22 2.57 -2.50 -14.81
CA SER A 22 1.96 -1.31 -14.23
C SER A 22 2.99 -0.17 -14.13
N VAL A 23 2.55 1.08 -14.25
CA VAL A 23 3.39 2.28 -14.19
C VAL A 23 3.27 2.94 -12.82
N ALA A 24 4.30 2.83 -11.98
CA ALA A 24 4.31 3.46 -10.66
C ALA A 24 4.67 4.95 -10.72
N TYR A 25 5.64 5.30 -11.56
CA TYR A 25 6.20 6.64 -11.64
C TYR A 25 6.82 6.88 -13.01
N LYS A 26 6.78 8.12 -13.53
CA LYS A 26 7.47 8.51 -14.76
C LYS A 26 8.21 9.84 -14.60
N LYS A 27 9.33 9.99 -15.31
CA LYS A 27 10.07 11.23 -15.38
C LYS A 27 9.70 12.05 -16.62
N PRO A 28 9.91 13.38 -16.58
CA PRO A 28 9.79 14.23 -17.76
C PRO A 28 10.71 13.78 -18.90
N VAL A 29 10.35 14.16 -20.13
CA VAL A 29 11.22 13.99 -21.28
C VAL A 29 12.49 14.83 -21.11
N THR A 30 13.64 14.23 -21.37
CA THR A 30 14.97 14.86 -21.33
C THR A 30 15.70 14.67 -22.65
N GLU A 31 16.66 15.54 -22.95
CA GLU A 31 17.55 15.40 -24.11
C GLU A 31 18.72 14.47 -23.79
N TYR A 32 19.16 13.73 -24.79
CA TYR A 32 20.41 12.98 -24.78
C TYR A 32 21.12 13.11 -26.14
N LYS A 33 22.31 12.54 -26.27
CA LYS A 33 23.19 12.72 -27.46
C LYS A 33 22.50 12.44 -28.82
N TYR A 34 21.48 11.61 -28.87
CA TYR A 34 20.85 11.14 -30.12
C TYR A 34 19.35 11.46 -30.20
N GLY A 35 18.85 12.43 -29.41
CA GLY A 35 17.47 12.88 -29.44
C GLY A 35 16.86 13.06 -28.06
N HIS A 36 15.64 12.58 -27.85
CA HIS A 36 14.85 12.72 -26.61
C HIS A 36 14.53 11.36 -26.00
N MET A 37 14.57 11.30 -24.68
CA MET A 37 14.26 10.10 -23.93
C MET A 37 13.33 10.41 -22.76
N PHE A 38 12.68 9.40 -22.25
CA PHE A 38 12.07 9.40 -20.91
C PHE A 38 12.24 8.05 -20.25
N GLU A 39 12.08 8.04 -18.93
CA GLU A 39 12.07 6.81 -18.15
C GLU A 39 10.85 6.73 -17.24
N PHE A 40 10.45 5.51 -16.93
CA PHE A 40 9.42 5.24 -15.95
C PHE A 40 9.75 3.99 -15.14
N ARG A 41 9.09 3.86 -13.98
CA ARG A 41 9.18 2.70 -13.15
C ARG A 41 8.05 1.74 -13.49
N ALA A 42 8.40 0.60 -14.04
CA ALA A 42 7.50 -0.52 -14.30
C ALA A 42 7.43 -1.44 -13.09
N VAL A 43 6.25 -1.99 -12.80
CA VAL A 43 5.98 -2.83 -11.64
C VAL A 43 5.15 -4.04 -12.05
N ASP A 44 5.43 -5.18 -11.45
CA ASP A 44 4.56 -6.35 -11.41
C ASP A 44 4.58 -6.99 -10.02
N ARG A 45 3.86 -8.09 -9.81
CA ARG A 45 3.75 -8.75 -8.49
C ARG A 45 5.09 -9.24 -7.93
N THR A 46 6.16 -9.30 -8.73
CA THR A 46 7.45 -9.83 -8.33
C THR A 46 8.50 -8.76 -8.08
N GLY A 47 8.23 -7.50 -8.43
CA GLY A 47 9.17 -6.41 -8.22
C GLY A 47 8.95 -5.20 -9.10
N GLN A 48 9.98 -4.37 -9.18
CA GLN A 48 9.99 -3.15 -9.96
C GLN A 48 11.29 -3.00 -10.76
N ILE A 49 11.19 -2.37 -11.95
CA ILE A 49 12.32 -2.16 -12.86
C ILE A 49 12.21 -0.80 -13.55
N THR A 50 13.35 -0.18 -13.86
CA THR A 50 13.35 1.04 -14.67
C THR A 50 13.21 0.67 -16.16
N VAL A 51 12.28 1.31 -16.85
CA VAL A 51 12.17 1.24 -18.31
C VAL A 51 12.62 2.57 -18.89
N LYS A 52 13.58 2.55 -19.80
CA LYS A 52 14.08 3.70 -20.53
C LYS A 52 13.66 3.63 -21.99
N TYR A 53 12.95 4.64 -22.45
CA TYR A 53 12.61 4.80 -23.85
C TYR A 53 13.58 5.78 -24.53
N TRP A 54 14.23 5.30 -25.58
CA TRP A 54 15.18 6.05 -26.40
C TRP A 54 14.50 6.43 -27.72
N GLY A 55 14.03 7.68 -27.81
CA GLY A 55 13.39 8.23 -29.01
C GLY A 55 14.39 8.96 -29.90
N GLY A 56 13.90 9.41 -31.05
CA GLY A 56 14.67 10.24 -31.97
C GLY A 56 14.56 11.74 -31.67
N ASP A 57 14.81 12.56 -32.69
CA ASP A 57 14.86 14.05 -32.60
C ASP A 57 13.47 14.68 -32.41
N ASP A 58 12.38 13.98 -32.73
CA ASP A 58 11.02 14.49 -32.61
C ASP A 58 10.57 14.49 -31.13
N ARG A 59 10.80 15.63 -30.48
CA ARG A 59 10.43 15.85 -29.08
C ARG A 59 8.94 15.70 -28.82
N GLU A 60 8.08 16.19 -29.70
CA GLU A 60 6.63 16.17 -29.52
C GLU A 60 6.10 14.73 -29.59
N ARG A 61 6.63 13.91 -30.47
CA ARG A 61 6.30 12.49 -30.55
C ARG A 61 6.70 11.76 -29.29
N VAL A 62 7.92 11.98 -28.78
CA VAL A 62 8.40 11.37 -27.51
C VAL A 62 7.54 11.83 -26.33
N LYS A 63 7.14 13.11 -26.31
CA LYS A 63 6.26 13.66 -25.27
C LYS A 63 4.84 13.08 -25.34
N ASN A 64 4.30 12.88 -26.53
CA ASN A 64 2.98 12.26 -26.69
C ASN A 64 3.00 10.82 -26.19
N LEU A 65 4.03 10.04 -26.48
CA LEU A 65 4.21 8.71 -25.94
C LEU A 65 4.37 8.74 -24.41
N GLN A 66 5.20 9.63 -23.89
CA GLN A 66 5.36 9.80 -22.45
C GLN A 66 4.04 10.19 -21.76
N ASN A 67 3.19 10.99 -22.40
CA ASN A 67 1.87 11.33 -21.88
C ASN A 67 0.93 10.13 -21.85
N ALA A 68 0.99 9.24 -22.86
CA ALA A 68 0.21 8.01 -22.92
C ALA A 68 0.62 6.98 -21.84
N VAL A 69 1.85 7.03 -21.34
CA VAL A 69 2.33 6.26 -20.19
C VAL A 69 1.83 6.94 -18.92
N GLU A 70 0.63 6.63 -18.49
CA GLU A 70 0.00 7.22 -17.29
C GLU A 70 0.42 6.50 -16.03
N ARG A 71 0.62 7.27 -14.94
CA ARG A 71 0.81 6.67 -13.60
C ARG A 71 -0.44 5.90 -13.20
N GLY A 72 -0.28 4.66 -12.73
CA GLY A 72 -1.39 3.75 -12.42
C GLY A 72 -1.94 3.01 -13.64
N GLY A 73 -1.55 3.39 -14.85
CA GLY A 73 -1.90 2.69 -16.08
C GLY A 73 -1.07 1.42 -16.29
N VAL A 74 -1.50 0.59 -17.23
CA VAL A 74 -0.77 -0.61 -17.65
C VAL A 74 -0.25 -0.39 -19.06
N VAL A 75 1.02 -0.73 -19.28
CA VAL A 75 1.68 -0.64 -20.57
C VAL A 75 2.25 -1.97 -21.01
N HIS A 76 2.11 -2.28 -22.27
CA HIS A 76 2.90 -3.31 -22.94
C HIS A 76 4.27 -2.72 -23.27
N VAL A 77 5.31 -3.46 -22.96
CA VAL A 77 6.71 -3.07 -23.21
C VAL A 77 7.39 -4.15 -24.05
N LYS A 78 7.95 -3.75 -25.18
CA LYS A 78 8.84 -4.58 -25.97
C LYS A 78 10.20 -3.90 -26.04
N GLY A 79 11.24 -4.59 -25.57
CA GLY A 79 12.58 -4.05 -25.46
C GLY A 79 13.58 -5.12 -25.05
N GLU A 80 14.69 -4.72 -24.47
CA GLU A 80 15.75 -5.60 -24.01
C GLU A 80 16.13 -5.26 -22.57
N ALA A 81 16.29 -6.28 -21.74
CA ALA A 81 16.79 -6.13 -20.38
C ALA A 81 18.33 -6.00 -20.42
N GLY A 82 18.86 -4.96 -19.80
CA GLY A 82 20.29 -4.69 -19.73
C GLY A 82 20.70 -4.28 -18.32
N GLU A 83 22.02 -4.25 -18.08
CA GLU A 83 22.57 -3.82 -16.80
C GLU A 83 23.26 -2.47 -16.94
N TYR A 84 22.89 -1.51 -16.10
CA TYR A 84 23.55 -0.21 -15.99
C TYR A 84 23.87 0.10 -14.54
N ARG A 85 25.14 0.33 -14.21
CA ARG A 85 25.64 0.57 -12.84
C ARG A 85 25.17 -0.50 -11.85
N SER A 86 25.29 -1.77 -12.23
CA SER A 86 24.85 -2.93 -11.43
C SER A 86 23.33 -2.96 -11.12
N GLN A 87 22.52 -2.25 -11.90
CA GLN A 87 21.07 -2.29 -11.83
C GLN A 87 20.49 -2.79 -13.14
N LEU A 88 19.57 -3.76 -13.05
CA LEU A 88 18.83 -4.23 -14.20
C LEU A 88 17.83 -3.14 -14.65
N GLU A 89 17.77 -2.87 -15.94
CA GLU A 89 16.82 -1.95 -16.56
C GLU A 89 16.33 -2.50 -17.91
N ILE A 90 15.16 -2.05 -18.36
CA ILE A 90 14.66 -2.37 -19.70
C ILE A 90 14.92 -1.18 -20.61
N SER A 91 15.64 -1.41 -21.69
CA SER A 91 15.89 -0.44 -22.76
C SER A 91 14.90 -0.67 -23.90
N VAL A 92 14.17 0.37 -24.27
CA VAL A 92 13.22 0.37 -25.38
C VAL A 92 13.71 1.38 -26.41
N SER A 93 14.19 0.87 -27.55
CA SER A 93 14.66 1.69 -28.66
C SER A 93 13.73 1.49 -29.86
N GLU A 94 13.17 2.56 -30.37
CA GLU A 94 12.29 2.50 -31.52
C GLU A 94 13.02 2.01 -32.79
N LYS A 95 14.30 2.33 -32.88
CA LYS A 95 15.16 1.88 -34.03
C LYS A 95 15.30 0.36 -34.05
N ASP A 96 15.22 -0.28 -32.89
CA ASP A 96 15.37 -1.73 -32.71
C ASP A 96 14.02 -2.43 -32.61
N GLY A 97 12.93 -1.75 -33.01
CA GLY A 97 11.57 -2.31 -32.96
C GLY A 97 10.97 -2.38 -31.55
N GLY A 98 11.50 -1.58 -30.63
CA GLY A 98 10.95 -1.43 -29.28
C GLY A 98 9.60 -0.73 -29.29
N VAL A 99 8.71 -1.15 -28.40
CA VAL A 99 7.32 -0.67 -28.33
C VAL A 99 6.97 -0.35 -26.87
N ILE A 100 6.23 0.74 -26.69
CA ILE A 100 5.48 1.02 -25.47
C ILE A 100 4.06 1.36 -25.91
N GLU A 101 3.08 0.58 -25.44
CA GLU A 101 1.66 0.77 -25.75
C GLU A 101 0.84 0.70 -24.49
N ARG A 102 -0.13 1.61 -24.36
CA ARG A 102 -1.12 1.55 -23.26
C ARG A 102 -2.06 0.38 -23.50
N LEU A 103 -2.33 -0.38 -22.44
CA LEU A 103 -3.33 -1.44 -22.41
C LEU A 103 -4.60 -0.99 -21.72
N SER A 104 -5.74 -1.47 -22.19
CA SER A 104 -7.05 -1.27 -21.57
C SER A 104 -7.38 -2.41 -20.60
N PRO A 105 -8.25 -2.17 -19.60
CA PRO A 105 -8.76 -3.24 -18.76
C PRO A 105 -9.38 -4.37 -19.63
N GLY A 106 -8.96 -5.62 -19.39
CA GLY A 106 -9.33 -6.78 -20.19
C GLY A 106 -8.25 -7.27 -21.14
N ASP A 107 -7.23 -6.44 -21.46
CA ASP A 107 -6.08 -6.85 -22.28
C ASP A 107 -4.98 -7.55 -21.45
N TYR A 108 -5.08 -7.51 -20.13
CA TYR A 108 -4.11 -8.05 -19.18
C TYR A 108 -4.78 -8.69 -17.96
N ASP A 109 -4.06 -9.55 -17.26
CA ASP A 109 -4.45 -10.08 -15.95
C ASP A 109 -3.90 -9.19 -14.84
N ALA A 110 -4.78 -8.43 -14.16
CA ALA A 110 -4.43 -7.52 -13.08
C ALA A 110 -3.80 -8.23 -11.87
N SER A 111 -4.15 -9.50 -11.61
CA SER A 111 -3.60 -10.29 -10.50
C SER A 111 -2.10 -10.56 -10.64
N LEU A 112 -1.55 -10.43 -11.85
CA LEU A 112 -0.14 -10.60 -12.13
C LEU A 112 0.69 -9.30 -11.95
N LEU A 113 0.01 -8.18 -11.67
CA LEU A 113 0.63 -6.86 -11.54
C LEU A 113 0.75 -6.38 -10.10
N LEU A 114 -0.09 -6.87 -9.19
CA LEU A 114 -0.01 -6.55 -7.77
C LEU A 114 0.54 -7.73 -6.98
N ALA A 115 1.51 -7.47 -6.12
CA ALA A 115 1.94 -8.44 -5.13
C ALA A 115 0.74 -8.85 -4.26
N THR A 116 0.64 -10.12 -3.94
CA THR A 116 -0.41 -10.66 -3.06
C THR A 116 0.28 -11.40 -1.93
N LEU A 117 -0.10 -11.09 -0.70
CA LEU A 117 0.41 -11.81 0.46
C LEU A 117 -0.13 -13.25 0.47
N GLU A 118 0.69 -14.18 0.90
CA GLU A 118 0.27 -15.56 1.13
C GLU A 118 -0.56 -15.69 2.41
N GLY A 119 -1.41 -16.70 2.49
CA GLY A 119 -2.16 -17.01 3.71
C GLY A 119 -3.28 -16.03 4.07
N ILE A 120 -3.88 -15.32 3.09
CA ILE A 120 -5.03 -14.42 3.34
C ILE A 120 -6.19 -15.14 4.05
N PRO A 121 -6.60 -16.37 3.69
CA PRO A 121 -7.66 -17.08 4.40
C PRO A 121 -7.34 -17.31 5.88
N GLU A 122 -6.13 -17.71 6.20
CA GLU A 122 -5.65 -17.95 7.57
C GLU A 122 -5.56 -16.63 8.36
N MET A 123 -5.11 -15.55 7.73
CA MET A 123 -5.10 -14.22 8.32
C MET A 123 -6.53 -13.73 8.60
N LYS A 124 -7.47 -13.91 7.68
CA LYS A 124 -8.90 -13.58 7.86
C LYS A 124 -9.47 -14.32 9.08
N GLU A 125 -9.23 -15.63 9.20
CA GLU A 125 -9.72 -16.40 10.35
C GLU A 125 -9.09 -15.94 11.67
N ARG A 126 -7.80 -15.56 11.67
CA ARG A 126 -7.14 -14.97 12.85
C ARG A 126 -7.79 -13.65 13.26
N LEU A 127 -8.09 -12.77 12.30
CA LEU A 127 -8.79 -11.50 12.54
C LEU A 127 -10.18 -11.76 13.15
N MET A 128 -10.95 -12.69 12.58
CA MET A 128 -12.29 -13.03 13.06
C MET A 128 -12.27 -13.61 14.47
N ARG A 129 -11.19 -14.28 14.92
CA ARG A 129 -11.03 -14.68 16.32
C ARG A 129 -10.93 -13.49 17.27
N PHE A 130 -10.26 -12.41 16.86
CA PHE A 130 -10.23 -11.17 17.66
C PHE A 130 -11.60 -10.48 17.68
N VAL A 131 -12.30 -10.43 16.55
CA VAL A 131 -13.68 -9.90 16.49
C VAL A 131 -14.60 -10.63 17.47
N ARG A 132 -14.63 -11.97 17.42
CA ARG A 132 -15.47 -12.80 18.30
C ARG A 132 -15.01 -12.83 19.75
N GLY A 133 -13.79 -12.42 20.03
CA GLY A 133 -13.20 -12.38 21.37
C GLY A 133 -13.45 -11.07 22.13
N VAL A 134 -14.19 -10.11 21.58
CA VAL A 134 -14.63 -8.89 22.27
C VAL A 134 -15.90 -9.20 23.06
N GLU A 135 -15.87 -8.90 24.36
CA GLU A 135 -16.93 -9.27 25.31
C GLU A 135 -17.90 -8.11 25.61
N GLU A 136 -17.46 -6.84 25.45
CA GLU A 136 -18.34 -5.68 25.62
C GLU A 136 -19.45 -5.74 24.55
N PRO A 137 -20.75 -5.78 24.94
CA PRO A 137 -21.83 -6.16 24.03
C PRO A 137 -22.01 -5.23 22.81
N HIS A 138 -21.84 -3.90 23.00
CA HIS A 138 -22.01 -2.93 21.94
C HIS A 138 -20.83 -2.94 20.96
N LEU A 139 -19.59 -3.09 21.47
CA LEU A 139 -18.40 -3.26 20.64
C LEU A 139 -18.45 -4.59 19.88
N SER A 140 -18.83 -5.68 20.55
CA SER A 140 -18.98 -7.00 19.92
C SER A 140 -20.00 -6.95 18.79
N ARG A 141 -21.15 -6.32 19.00
CA ARG A 141 -22.17 -6.14 17.97
C ARG A 141 -21.67 -5.29 16.81
N LEU A 142 -21.04 -4.13 17.09
CA LEU A 142 -20.48 -3.24 16.08
C LEU A 142 -19.45 -3.96 15.21
N LEU A 143 -18.53 -4.69 15.83
CA LEU A 143 -17.46 -5.41 15.13
C LEU A 143 -18.01 -6.57 14.30
N THR A 144 -18.99 -7.32 14.83
CA THR A 144 -19.65 -8.38 14.09
C THR A 144 -20.37 -7.82 12.86
N ASP A 145 -21.17 -6.76 13.00
CA ASP A 145 -21.87 -6.13 11.88
C ASP A 145 -20.92 -5.54 10.84
N GLN A 146 -19.70 -5.14 11.23
CA GLN A 146 -18.69 -4.62 10.33
C GLN A 146 -17.93 -5.71 9.58
N PHE A 147 -17.44 -6.74 10.27
CA PHE A 147 -16.51 -7.73 9.73
C PHE A 147 -17.19 -9.01 9.20
N GLU A 148 -18.47 -9.24 9.49
CA GLU A 148 -19.30 -10.27 8.85
C GLU A 148 -20.02 -9.75 7.59
N ASP A 149 -19.95 -8.46 7.28
CA ASP A 149 -20.35 -7.88 6.01
C ASP A 149 -19.39 -8.41 4.92
N GLU A 150 -19.90 -9.24 4.01
CA GLU A 150 -19.08 -9.94 3.00
C GLU A 150 -18.40 -8.96 2.04
N GLU A 151 -19.12 -7.92 1.57
CA GLU A 151 -18.60 -6.91 0.64
C GLU A 151 -17.47 -6.11 1.30
N PHE A 152 -17.67 -5.68 2.55
CA PHE A 152 -16.61 -5.02 3.31
C PHE A 152 -15.41 -5.93 3.52
N MET A 153 -15.60 -7.18 3.93
CA MET A 153 -14.52 -8.11 4.22
C MET A 153 -13.70 -8.45 2.96
N GLU A 154 -14.35 -8.61 1.81
CA GLU A 154 -13.65 -8.79 0.53
C GLU A 154 -12.78 -7.58 0.21
N SER A 155 -13.35 -6.38 0.30
CA SER A 155 -12.63 -5.13 0.09
C SER A 155 -11.47 -4.96 1.08
N PHE A 156 -11.67 -5.29 2.36
CA PHE A 156 -10.65 -5.21 3.40
C PHE A 156 -9.49 -6.18 3.17
N CYS A 157 -9.79 -7.43 2.78
CA CYS A 157 -8.78 -8.43 2.45
C CYS A 157 -8.02 -8.11 1.15
N ALA A 158 -8.65 -7.42 0.19
CA ALA A 158 -8.00 -6.98 -1.04
C ALA A 158 -7.17 -5.71 -0.85
N CYS A 159 -7.44 -4.92 0.21
CA CYS A 159 -6.85 -3.61 0.40
C CYS A 159 -5.36 -3.71 0.81
N PRO A 160 -4.46 -2.91 0.20
CA PRO A 160 -3.09 -2.74 0.68
C PRO A 160 -3.04 -1.83 1.91
N ALA A 161 -2.00 -1.95 2.73
CA ALA A 161 -1.80 -1.08 3.89
C ALA A 161 -1.32 0.34 3.48
N SER A 162 -0.68 0.48 2.33
CA SER A 162 -0.24 1.77 1.78
C SER A 162 -0.19 1.75 0.25
N VAL A 163 -0.05 2.94 -0.37
CA VAL A 163 0.11 3.09 -1.83
C VAL A 163 1.55 2.86 -2.30
N GLN A 164 2.49 2.67 -1.40
CA GLN A 164 3.92 2.58 -1.69
C GLN A 164 4.58 1.42 -0.93
N PHE A 165 5.69 0.89 -1.51
CA PHE A 165 6.52 -0.17 -0.91
C PHE A 165 5.82 -1.53 -0.78
N HIS A 166 6.43 -2.45 -0.01
CA HIS A 166 5.91 -3.81 0.22
C HIS A 166 4.51 -3.84 0.84
N SER A 167 4.11 -2.76 1.53
CA SER A 167 2.74 -2.59 2.06
C SER A 167 1.67 -2.33 0.99
N ALA A 168 2.08 -2.17 -0.28
CA ALA A 168 1.17 -2.02 -1.42
C ALA A 168 0.63 -3.36 -1.97
N ALA A 169 0.90 -4.48 -1.29
CA ALA A 169 0.38 -5.79 -1.67
C ALA A 169 -1.10 -5.98 -1.29
N ILE A 170 -1.81 -6.79 -2.07
CA ILE A 170 -3.13 -7.32 -1.68
C ILE A 170 -2.98 -8.09 -0.37
N GLY A 171 -3.88 -7.89 0.58
CA GLY A 171 -3.80 -8.43 1.93
C GLY A 171 -2.98 -7.57 2.90
N GLY A 172 -2.38 -6.48 2.42
CA GLY A 172 -1.53 -5.62 3.24
C GLY A 172 -2.25 -5.00 4.43
N LEU A 173 -3.48 -4.49 4.23
CA LEU A 173 -4.30 -3.93 5.32
C LEU A 173 -4.67 -4.99 6.37
N LEU A 174 -5.07 -6.17 5.93
CA LEU A 174 -5.36 -7.30 6.82
C LEU A 174 -4.14 -7.70 7.66
N ASN A 175 -2.96 -7.84 7.03
CA ASN A 175 -1.73 -8.19 7.73
C ASN A 175 -1.30 -7.10 8.72
N HIS A 176 -1.34 -5.83 8.31
CA HIS A 176 -1.06 -4.68 9.17
C HIS A 176 -1.97 -4.66 10.41
N THR A 177 -3.29 -4.72 10.19
CA THR A 177 -4.28 -4.74 11.27
C THR A 177 -4.02 -5.88 12.26
N LEU A 178 -3.71 -7.09 11.77
CA LEU A 178 -3.35 -8.23 12.62
C LEU A 178 -2.08 -7.95 13.43
N THR A 179 -1.04 -7.39 12.84
CA THR A 179 0.20 -7.05 13.56
C THR A 179 -0.06 -6.04 14.67
N VAL A 180 -0.87 -5.01 14.39
CA VAL A 180 -1.27 -4.00 15.39
C VAL A 180 -2.04 -4.66 16.54
N ILE A 181 -3.06 -5.48 16.25
CA ILE A 181 -3.87 -6.16 17.28
C ILE A 181 -3.01 -7.09 18.13
N GLU A 182 -2.15 -7.90 17.52
CA GLU A 182 -1.29 -8.86 18.23
C GLU A 182 -0.27 -8.14 19.11
N THR A 183 0.26 -7.01 18.65
CA THR A 183 1.13 -6.14 19.45
C THR A 183 0.39 -5.57 20.65
N CYS A 184 -0.80 -5.00 20.42
CA CYS A 184 -1.67 -4.53 21.50
C CYS A 184 -2.02 -5.65 22.50
N SER A 185 -2.36 -6.85 22.00
CA SER A 185 -2.72 -7.99 22.85
C SER A 185 -1.58 -8.42 23.79
N LYS A 186 -0.34 -8.36 23.32
CA LYS A 186 0.84 -8.65 24.16
C LYS A 186 1.03 -7.58 25.23
N MET A 187 0.82 -6.31 24.89
CA MET A 187 0.94 -5.20 25.84
C MET A 187 -0.17 -5.22 26.90
N LEU A 188 -1.39 -5.62 26.54
CA LEU A 188 -2.50 -5.79 27.48
C LEU A 188 -2.21 -6.81 28.59
N LEU A 189 -1.43 -7.86 28.29
CA LEU A 189 -0.96 -8.81 29.33
C LEU A 189 -0.02 -8.17 30.35
N LEU A 190 0.72 -7.13 29.95
CA LEU A 190 1.67 -6.40 30.80
C LEU A 190 1.05 -5.18 31.48
N GLN A 191 -0.09 -4.71 31.01
CA GLN A 191 -0.79 -3.51 31.45
C GLN A 191 -2.28 -3.82 31.73
N PRO A 192 -2.59 -4.53 32.83
CA PRO A 192 -3.96 -5.03 33.11
C PRO A 192 -4.98 -3.93 33.45
N GLY A 193 -4.54 -2.67 33.59
CA GLY A 193 -5.43 -1.52 33.84
C GLY A 193 -6.06 -0.90 32.60
N LEU A 194 -5.76 -1.41 31.41
CA LEU A 194 -6.33 -0.93 30.15
C LEU A 194 -7.66 -1.64 29.85
N ASP A 195 -8.57 -0.90 29.19
CA ASP A 195 -9.79 -1.48 28.62
C ASP A 195 -9.43 -2.33 27.39
N ARG A 196 -9.40 -3.67 27.61
CA ARG A 196 -9.00 -4.63 26.57
C ARG A 196 -9.89 -4.53 25.32
N ASP A 197 -11.19 -4.48 25.51
CA ASP A 197 -12.13 -4.55 24.40
C ASP A 197 -12.12 -3.28 23.58
N LEU A 198 -11.93 -2.14 24.22
CA LEU A 198 -11.74 -0.85 23.54
C LEU A 198 -10.44 -0.82 22.74
N VAL A 199 -9.33 -1.35 23.27
CA VAL A 199 -8.05 -1.45 22.54
C VAL A 199 -8.19 -2.35 21.31
N ILE A 200 -8.79 -3.54 21.47
CA ILE A 200 -8.98 -4.49 20.35
C ILE A 200 -9.91 -3.89 19.30
N ALA A 201 -11.02 -3.28 19.70
CA ALA A 201 -11.94 -2.62 18.79
C ALA A 201 -11.26 -1.46 18.05
N GLY A 202 -10.51 -0.63 18.76
CA GLY A 202 -9.75 0.46 18.17
C GLY A 202 -8.72 -0.05 17.16
N ALA A 203 -7.96 -1.09 17.50
CA ALA A 203 -6.98 -1.69 16.59
C ALA A 203 -7.61 -2.36 15.35
N LEU A 204 -8.80 -2.97 15.48
CA LEU A 204 -9.57 -3.51 14.36
C LEU A 204 -10.05 -2.43 13.40
N LEU A 205 -10.43 -1.26 13.91
CA LEU A 205 -11.18 -0.24 13.19
C LEU A 205 -10.36 0.96 12.74
N HIS A 206 -9.11 1.16 13.25
CA HIS A 206 -8.35 2.39 13.03
C HIS A 206 -8.19 2.74 11.54
N ASP A 207 -7.98 1.76 10.72
CA ASP A 207 -7.61 1.90 9.31
C ASP A 207 -8.65 1.40 8.29
N ILE A 208 -9.87 1.07 8.71
CA ILE A 208 -10.92 0.54 7.82
C ILE A 208 -11.28 1.50 6.68
N GLY A 209 -11.07 2.80 6.85
CA GLY A 209 -11.27 3.82 5.82
C GLY A 209 -10.33 3.68 4.62
N LYS A 210 -9.25 2.91 4.72
CA LYS A 210 -8.38 2.59 3.58
C LYS A 210 -9.11 1.84 2.48
N THR A 211 -10.14 1.05 2.82
CA THR A 211 -11.00 0.35 1.84
C THR A 211 -11.71 1.29 0.87
N ARG A 212 -12.02 2.52 1.29
CA ARG A 212 -12.61 3.57 0.45
C ARG A 212 -11.57 4.57 -0.05
N SER A 213 -10.45 4.70 0.64
CA SER A 213 -9.39 5.65 0.29
C SER A 213 -8.51 5.17 -0.86
N TYR A 214 -8.44 3.87 -1.10
CA TYR A 214 -7.57 3.28 -2.12
C TYR A 214 -8.39 2.63 -3.22
N LEU A 215 -7.98 2.89 -4.46
CA LEU A 215 -8.39 2.15 -5.63
C LEU A 215 -7.35 1.06 -5.89
N VAL A 216 -7.74 -0.19 -5.72
CA VAL A 216 -6.91 -1.36 -5.98
C VAL A 216 -7.18 -1.82 -7.41
N ALA A 217 -6.24 -1.55 -8.31
CA ALA A 217 -6.28 -1.94 -9.71
C ALA A 217 -4.95 -2.61 -10.07
N ALA A 218 -4.49 -2.49 -11.30
CA ALA A 218 -3.14 -2.92 -11.70
C ALA A 218 -2.02 -2.19 -10.90
N ASN A 219 -2.38 -1.13 -10.21
CA ASN A 219 -1.55 -0.39 -9.27
C ASN A 219 -2.45 0.25 -8.23
N THR A 220 -1.97 0.40 -7.00
CA THR A 220 -2.72 1.09 -5.95
C THR A 220 -2.60 2.60 -6.10
N SER A 221 -3.72 3.30 -6.07
CA SER A 221 -3.79 4.76 -6.09
C SER A 221 -4.84 5.26 -5.09
N HIS A 222 -4.80 6.55 -4.75
CA HIS A 222 -5.87 7.13 -3.96
C HIS A 222 -7.12 7.36 -4.82
N THR A 223 -8.29 7.09 -4.23
CA THR A 223 -9.57 7.56 -4.76
C THR A 223 -9.67 9.08 -4.64
N PRO A 224 -10.60 9.76 -5.34
CA PRO A 224 -10.89 11.18 -5.07
C PRO A 224 -11.23 11.44 -3.60
N GLU A 225 -12.01 10.58 -2.95
CA GLU A 225 -12.35 10.66 -1.55
C GLU A 225 -11.10 10.49 -0.66
N GLY A 226 -10.25 9.51 -0.96
CA GLY A 226 -8.99 9.28 -0.24
C GLY A 226 -8.02 10.47 -0.33
N ASN A 227 -8.00 11.18 -1.47
CA ASN A 227 -7.17 12.37 -1.62
C ASN A 227 -7.72 13.63 -0.90
N LEU A 228 -9.04 13.80 -0.89
CA LEU A 228 -9.68 15.02 -0.37
C LEU A 228 -9.98 14.94 1.12
N ILE A 229 -10.29 13.75 1.64
CA ILE A 229 -10.75 13.52 3.01
C ILE A 229 -9.69 12.76 3.82
N GLY A 230 -9.06 11.74 3.24
CA GLY A 230 -8.09 10.89 3.91
C GLY A 230 -8.74 9.74 4.72
N HIS A 231 -8.01 8.59 4.78
CA HIS A 231 -8.55 7.36 5.39
C HIS A 231 -8.93 7.50 6.86
N LEU A 232 -8.27 8.36 7.62
CA LEU A 232 -8.53 8.57 9.05
C LEU A 232 -9.95 9.10 9.29
N VAL A 233 -10.35 10.14 8.52
CA VAL A 233 -11.71 10.69 8.60
C VAL A 233 -12.72 9.70 8.04
N ILE A 234 -12.40 9.01 6.96
CA ILE A 234 -13.27 7.96 6.39
C ILE A 234 -13.46 6.80 7.38
N SER A 235 -12.38 6.37 8.10
CA SER A 235 -12.51 5.39 9.19
C SER A 235 -13.47 5.88 10.27
N PHE A 236 -13.33 7.15 10.66
CA PHE A 236 -14.21 7.77 11.65
C PHE A 236 -15.70 7.78 11.19
N GLU A 237 -15.97 8.13 9.93
CA GLU A 237 -17.33 8.11 9.37
C GLU A 237 -17.92 6.69 9.39
N LEU A 238 -17.18 5.69 8.92
CA LEU A 238 -17.61 4.29 8.94
C LEU A 238 -17.92 3.81 10.36
N VAL A 239 -17.03 4.11 11.32
CA VAL A 239 -17.25 3.77 12.74
C VAL A 239 -18.46 4.51 13.31
N LEU A 240 -18.65 5.78 12.98
CA LEU A 240 -19.79 6.57 13.44
C LEU A 240 -21.12 6.00 12.93
N ASP A 241 -21.18 5.58 11.69
CA ASP A 241 -22.38 4.98 11.11
C ASP A 241 -22.71 3.63 11.79
N ARG A 242 -21.70 2.81 12.07
CA ARG A 242 -21.89 1.55 12.84
C ARG A 242 -22.31 1.81 14.29
N VAL A 243 -21.72 2.80 14.97
CA VAL A 243 -22.14 3.20 16.34
C VAL A 243 -23.61 3.59 16.35
N ARG A 244 -24.09 4.36 15.34
CA ARG A 244 -25.50 4.77 15.22
C ARG A 244 -26.45 3.61 14.92
N SER A 245 -25.97 2.54 14.30
CA SER A 245 -26.78 1.38 13.94
C SER A 245 -26.96 0.39 15.10
N VAL A 246 -26.18 0.51 16.18
CA VAL A 246 -26.28 -0.32 17.37
C VAL A 246 -27.13 0.37 18.42
N ASP A 247 -28.30 -0.18 18.68
CA ASP A 247 -29.23 0.38 19.67
C ASP A 247 -28.62 0.49 21.07
N GLY A 248 -28.80 1.64 21.71
CA GLY A 248 -28.35 1.87 23.08
C GLY A 248 -26.82 1.96 23.24
N PHE A 249 -26.05 2.18 22.16
CA PHE A 249 -24.59 2.32 22.28
C PHE A 249 -24.22 3.41 23.28
N PRO A 250 -23.43 3.11 24.36
CA PRO A 250 -23.11 4.08 25.41
C PRO A 250 -22.31 5.28 24.86
N GLU A 251 -22.75 6.48 25.19
CA GLU A 251 -22.12 7.72 24.67
C GLU A 251 -20.63 7.82 25.05
N ASP A 252 -20.27 7.46 26.29
CA ASP A 252 -18.88 7.49 26.75
C ASP A 252 -18.01 6.48 25.98
N LEU A 253 -18.51 5.28 25.73
CA LEU A 253 -17.82 4.27 24.95
C LEU A 253 -17.65 4.71 23.49
N ALA A 254 -18.69 5.28 22.89
CA ALA A 254 -18.65 5.84 21.56
C ALA A 254 -17.63 7.00 21.45
N LEU A 255 -17.56 7.87 22.47
CA LEU A 255 -16.58 8.96 22.53
C LEU A 255 -15.16 8.43 22.59
N LYS A 256 -14.89 7.43 23.44
CA LYS A 256 -13.57 6.78 23.58
C LYS A 256 -13.14 6.10 22.28
N LEU A 257 -14.02 5.30 21.66
CA LEU A 257 -13.74 4.63 20.39
C LEU A 257 -13.41 5.64 19.28
N LYS A 258 -14.22 6.69 19.14
CA LYS A 258 -13.96 7.77 18.18
C LYS A 258 -12.64 8.47 18.43
N HIS A 259 -12.27 8.66 19.70
CA HIS A 259 -10.96 9.24 20.04
C HIS A 259 -9.80 8.33 19.61
N VAL A 260 -9.88 7.01 19.84
CA VAL A 260 -8.87 6.07 19.35
C VAL A 260 -8.69 6.20 17.84
N ILE A 261 -9.80 6.20 17.07
CA ILE A 261 -9.74 6.31 15.61
C ILE A 261 -9.10 7.63 15.16
N LEU A 262 -9.52 8.76 15.72
CA LEU A 262 -9.02 10.08 15.29
C LEU A 262 -7.59 10.37 15.73
N SER A 263 -7.07 9.68 16.72
CA SER A 263 -5.74 9.95 17.30
C SER A 263 -4.68 8.91 16.95
N HIS A 264 -5.00 7.84 16.20
CA HIS A 264 -4.07 6.73 16.00
C HIS A 264 -2.77 7.10 15.27
N HIS A 265 -2.74 8.14 14.40
CA HIS A 265 -1.49 8.64 13.84
C HIS A 265 -0.61 9.40 14.87
N GLY A 266 -1.16 9.75 16.04
CA GLY A 266 -0.45 10.27 17.21
C GLY A 266 -0.06 11.73 17.16
N ARG A 267 0.22 12.30 16.00
CA ARG A 267 0.66 13.70 15.84
C ARG A 267 -0.15 14.43 14.77
N LYS A 268 -0.34 15.72 14.98
CA LYS A 268 -1.03 16.60 14.02
C LYS A 268 -0.29 16.70 12.69
N GLU A 269 1.04 16.73 12.73
CA GLU A 269 1.88 16.74 11.53
C GLU A 269 1.76 15.47 10.70
N TRP A 270 1.26 14.37 11.29
CA TRP A 270 1.01 13.09 10.62
C TRP A 270 -0.46 12.89 10.22
N GLY A 271 -1.28 13.95 10.41
CA GLY A 271 -2.68 13.99 9.99
C GLY A 271 -3.70 13.65 11.08
N SER A 272 -3.29 13.36 12.33
CA SER A 272 -4.24 13.23 13.43
C SER A 272 -4.83 14.60 13.78
N PRO A 273 -6.16 14.77 13.80
CA PRO A 273 -6.77 16.02 14.26
C PRO A 273 -6.56 16.26 15.77
N ILE A 274 -6.32 15.19 16.52
CA ILE A 274 -6.06 15.22 17.97
C ILE A 274 -4.98 14.18 18.31
N GLU A 275 -4.17 14.46 19.33
CA GLU A 275 -3.19 13.49 19.86
C GLU A 275 -3.86 12.51 20.85
N PRO A 276 -3.29 11.30 21.08
CA PRO A 276 -3.84 10.34 22.02
C PRO A 276 -3.86 10.90 23.45
N MET A 277 -5.05 10.99 24.05
CA MET A 277 -5.26 11.53 25.42
C MET A 277 -5.65 10.47 26.43
N MET A 278 -5.73 9.19 26.01
CA MET A 278 -6.03 8.07 26.89
C MET A 278 -5.08 6.91 26.60
N PRO A 279 -4.81 6.06 27.60
CA PRO A 279 -3.81 4.99 27.48
C PRO A 279 -4.11 4.00 26.34
N GLU A 280 -5.37 3.66 26.14
CA GLU A 280 -5.82 2.76 25.06
C GLU A 280 -5.52 3.35 23.68
N ALA A 281 -5.80 4.64 23.49
CA ALA A 281 -5.48 5.33 22.24
C ALA A 281 -3.98 5.44 21.99
N LEU A 282 -3.21 5.69 23.06
CA LEU A 282 -1.74 5.72 22.98
C LEU A 282 -1.18 4.35 22.59
N LEU A 283 -1.72 3.26 23.15
CA LEU A 283 -1.28 1.90 22.82
C LEU A 283 -1.55 1.57 21.35
N VAL A 284 -2.74 1.86 20.83
CA VAL A 284 -3.06 1.63 19.41
C VAL A 284 -2.15 2.45 18.52
N HIS A 285 -1.96 3.75 18.80
CA HIS A 285 -1.02 4.61 18.07
C HIS A 285 0.39 4.02 18.03
N MET A 286 0.94 3.62 19.19
CA MET A 286 2.32 3.13 19.26
C MET A 286 2.49 1.80 18.52
N ALA A 287 1.48 0.94 18.53
CA ALA A 287 1.50 -0.32 17.79
C ALA A 287 1.45 -0.10 16.27
N ASP A 288 0.60 0.81 15.80
CA ASP A 288 0.51 1.23 14.40
C ASP A 288 1.81 1.86 13.90
N ASP A 289 2.31 2.88 14.60
CA ASP A 289 3.55 3.58 14.26
C ASP A 289 4.77 2.64 14.25
N MET A 290 4.81 1.69 15.18
CA MET A 290 5.87 0.69 15.23
C MET A 290 5.84 -0.24 14.01
N ASP A 291 4.66 -0.79 13.67
CA ASP A 291 4.53 -1.66 12.48
C ASP A 291 4.91 -0.90 11.20
N ALA A 292 4.37 0.30 11.02
CA ALA A 292 4.66 1.13 9.84
C ALA A 292 6.16 1.45 9.69
N LYS A 293 6.84 1.80 10.80
CA LYS A 293 8.28 2.15 10.77
C LYS A 293 9.17 0.93 10.60
N LEU A 294 8.86 -0.19 11.26
CA LEU A 294 9.65 -1.42 11.12
C LEU A 294 9.57 -1.94 9.70
N ASN A 295 8.36 -2.05 9.13
CA ASN A 295 8.19 -2.48 7.74
C ASN A 295 8.90 -1.56 6.76
N TYR A 296 8.84 -0.24 6.98
CA TYR A 296 9.58 0.71 6.16
C TYR A 296 11.10 0.52 6.24
N MET A 297 11.66 0.34 7.45
CA MET A 297 13.10 0.15 7.62
C MET A 297 13.57 -1.18 7.03
N VAL A 298 12.79 -2.26 7.17
CA VAL A 298 13.08 -3.57 6.54
C VAL A 298 13.10 -3.42 5.03
N SER A 299 12.07 -2.80 4.43
CA SER A 299 12.02 -2.53 2.98
C SER A 299 13.23 -1.73 2.49
N ARG A 300 13.65 -0.73 3.27
CA ARG A 300 14.84 0.09 2.91
C ARG A 300 16.12 -0.72 2.91
N ARG A 301 16.25 -1.71 3.79
CA ARG A 301 17.39 -2.64 3.80
C ARG A 301 17.37 -3.58 2.59
N GLU A 302 16.21 -4.15 2.27
CA GLU A 302 16.03 -5.09 1.15
C GLU A 302 16.20 -4.40 -0.22
N GLU A 303 15.78 -3.13 -0.34
CA GLU A 303 15.90 -2.35 -1.58
C GLU A 303 17.27 -1.69 -1.76
N ALA A 304 18.12 -1.72 -0.74
CA ALA A 304 19.40 -1.03 -0.78
C ALA A 304 20.37 -1.72 -1.77
N VAL A 305 20.65 -1.05 -2.88
CA VAL A 305 21.71 -1.43 -3.82
C VAL A 305 22.86 -0.45 -3.62
N THR A 306 23.66 -0.70 -2.58
CA THR A 306 24.82 0.13 -2.24
C THR A 306 25.86 -0.72 -1.50
N GLU A 307 27.13 -0.37 -1.65
CA GLU A 307 28.22 -0.94 -0.84
C GLU A 307 28.33 -0.27 0.54
N ASP A 308 27.68 0.89 0.71
CA ASP A 308 27.66 1.63 1.96
C ASP A 308 26.79 0.93 3.01
N ASP A 309 27.28 0.90 4.25
CA ASP A 309 26.56 0.33 5.39
C ASP A 309 25.42 1.22 5.87
N TRP A 310 25.41 2.50 5.47
CA TRP A 310 24.52 3.53 5.96
C TRP A 310 23.90 4.34 4.84
N THR A 311 22.63 4.72 5.02
CA THR A 311 21.95 5.70 4.14
C THR A 311 21.21 6.73 4.96
N TRP A 312 21.20 7.99 4.48
CA TRP A 312 20.33 9.02 5.06
C TRP A 312 18.92 8.86 4.53
N ASP A 313 17.99 8.59 5.44
CA ASP A 313 16.59 8.48 5.09
C ASP A 313 15.85 9.79 5.37
N ARG A 314 15.27 10.37 4.31
CA ARG A 314 14.56 11.66 4.40
C ARG A 314 13.23 11.56 5.14
N ARG A 315 12.52 10.44 5.02
CA ARG A 315 11.21 10.22 5.65
C ARG A 315 11.35 10.08 7.17
N LEU A 316 12.34 9.32 7.61
CA LEU A 316 12.63 9.14 9.03
C LEU A 316 13.58 10.22 9.60
N SER A 317 14.13 11.10 8.74
CA SER A 317 15.09 12.16 9.09
C SER A 317 16.25 11.65 9.95
N ARG A 318 16.83 10.47 9.55
CA ARG A 318 17.94 9.82 10.25
C ARG A 318 18.76 8.93 9.34
N LEU A 319 19.94 8.53 9.81
CA LEU A 319 20.70 7.46 9.20
C LEU A 319 20.06 6.10 9.49
N ILE A 320 19.98 5.24 8.46
CA ILE A 320 19.57 3.84 8.56
C ILE A 320 20.78 2.97 8.29
N TYR A 321 20.99 1.95 9.13
CA TYR A 321 21.96 0.89 8.93
C TYR A 321 21.37 -0.18 8.01
N LEU A 322 22.06 -0.50 6.91
CA LEU A 322 21.56 -1.33 5.82
C LEU A 322 21.98 -2.80 5.88
N LYS A 323 22.93 -3.17 6.75
CA LYS A 323 23.43 -4.55 6.90
C LYS A 323 22.78 -5.30 8.05
#